data_c7d3fd579e7836909ab8b27406a7c534
#
_entry.id   c7d3fd579e7836909ab8b27406a7c534
#
_cell.length_a   1.000
_cell.length_b   1.000
_cell.length_c   1.000
_cell.angle_alpha   90.00
_cell.angle_beta   90.00
_cell.angle_gamma   90.00
#
_symmetry.space_group_name_H-M   'P 1'
#
loop_
_entity.id
_entity.type
_entity.pdbx_description
1 polymer ?
#
loop_
_entity_poly.entity_id
_entity_poly.type
_entity_poly.pdbx_seq_one_letter_code
_entity_poly.pdbx_strand_id
1 'polypeptide(L)'
;MALHILPPPPYKSTLKSQTSQFTEQTLESNANFHFPSEGMDMLYLAENKHFWHIARREFIYQEISRILVSLYPQDNGKSTKVLDVGAGTGSVTRHFLSQGFNNIALGEIHPQGLEYAKTYGIKDLYCMDLLDVPFANEFDCIFAFDVLEHIDDDLVALKNMKSMLKNNTKSLLALSVPAHKWLWNAHDVSVHHKRRYTKKELVDLMQQSGFDIICAKYFFISITPLLWVRALLHSAPYPTQDSHIAKAHIATQNNTLDSHTESVAESHKEELHDTPPPALINKALLGICRLENKIQHYLPQNLNAPFGGSLLVVGTSNK
;
A
#
# COMPACT_ATOMS: atom_id res chain seq x y z
N MET A 1 24.28 18.16 -1.07
CA MET A 1 24.70 16.84 -1.58
C MET A 1 23.61 16.36 -2.54
N ALA A 2 23.90 16.33 -3.83
CA ALA A 2 22.95 15.85 -4.84
C ALA A 2 22.83 14.33 -4.72
N LEU A 3 21.62 13.84 -4.49
CA LEU A 3 21.33 12.40 -4.48
C LEU A 3 21.47 11.91 -5.93
N HIS A 4 22.52 11.18 -6.24
CA HIS A 4 22.62 10.43 -7.49
C HIS A 4 21.57 9.30 -7.44
N ILE A 5 20.48 9.47 -8.17
CA ILE A 5 19.51 8.40 -8.42
C ILE A 5 20.15 7.48 -9.44
N LEU A 6 20.53 6.28 -9.00
CA LEU A 6 20.99 5.24 -9.91
C LEU A 6 19.84 4.83 -10.83
N PRO A 7 20.12 4.54 -12.12
CA PRO A 7 19.12 3.96 -13.01
C PRO A 7 18.64 2.62 -12.45
N PRO A 8 17.41 2.18 -12.78
CA PRO A 8 16.89 0.89 -12.34
C PRO A 8 17.85 -0.24 -12.73
N PRO A 9 18.07 -1.22 -11.83
CA PRO A 9 18.92 -2.35 -12.15
C PRO A 9 18.30 -3.15 -13.29
N PRO A 10 19.13 -3.69 -14.23
CA PRO A 10 18.62 -4.60 -15.25
C PRO A 10 18.06 -5.87 -14.58
N TYR A 11 16.85 -6.24 -14.93
CA TYR A 11 16.17 -7.44 -14.42
C TYR A 11 17.04 -8.68 -14.61
N LYS A 12 17.48 -9.28 -13.50
CA LYS A 12 18.07 -10.62 -13.44
C LYS A 12 17.45 -11.35 -12.26
N SER A 13 16.67 -12.37 -12.54
CA SER A 13 16.04 -13.22 -11.55
C SER A 13 17.09 -14.02 -10.76
N THR A 14 17.45 -13.53 -9.59
CA THR A 14 18.29 -14.25 -8.61
C THR A 14 17.64 -14.29 -7.25
N LEU A 15 16.29 -14.26 -7.19
CA LEU A 15 15.56 -14.43 -5.94
C LEU A 15 15.60 -15.89 -5.49
N LYS A 16 16.11 -16.12 -4.28
CA LYS A 16 15.97 -17.43 -3.63
C LYS A 16 14.50 -17.62 -3.28
N SER A 17 13.80 -18.49 -4.00
CA SER A 17 12.52 -19.01 -3.57
C SER A 17 12.73 -19.87 -2.33
N GLN A 18 12.40 -19.36 -1.16
CA GLN A 18 12.20 -20.22 -0.01
C GLN A 18 10.72 -20.61 0.03
N THR A 19 10.50 -21.91 -0.26
CA THR A 19 9.33 -22.73 0.07
C THR A 19 7.95 -22.24 -0.35
N SER A 20 7.63 -22.50 -1.49
CA SER A 20 6.52 -23.19 -2.14
C SER A 20 6.83 -23.14 -3.63
N GLN A 21 6.43 -24.14 -4.39
CA GLN A 21 6.77 -24.27 -5.81
C GLN A 21 6.04 -23.21 -6.66
N PHE A 22 6.32 -21.92 -6.42
CA PHE A 22 5.98 -20.85 -7.34
C PHE A 22 7.03 -20.82 -8.44
N THR A 23 6.76 -21.56 -9.53
CA THR A 23 7.51 -21.44 -10.77
C THR A 23 7.11 -20.14 -11.47
N GLU A 24 8.01 -19.53 -12.26
CA GLU A 24 7.69 -18.39 -13.14
C GLU A 24 6.39 -18.61 -13.94
N GLN A 25 6.11 -19.84 -14.37
CA GLN A 25 4.87 -20.23 -15.03
C GLN A 25 3.62 -20.07 -14.16
N THR A 26 3.72 -20.23 -12.84
CA THR A 26 2.59 -20.03 -11.92
C THR A 26 2.30 -18.54 -11.72
N LEU A 27 3.33 -17.69 -11.78
CA LEU A 27 3.19 -16.23 -11.73
C LEU A 27 2.56 -15.68 -13.03
N GLU A 28 2.91 -16.25 -14.19
CA GLU A 28 2.30 -15.86 -15.48
C GLU A 28 0.86 -16.37 -15.65
N SER A 29 0.50 -17.51 -15.04
CA SER A 29 -0.85 -18.08 -15.15
C SER A 29 -1.90 -17.44 -14.23
N ASN A 30 -1.48 -16.76 -13.17
CA ASN A 30 -2.36 -15.97 -12.31
C ASN A 30 -2.48 -14.53 -12.83
N ALA A 31 -2.97 -14.37 -14.06
CA ALA A 31 -3.12 -13.11 -14.79
C ALA A 31 -4.10 -12.08 -14.17
N ASN A 32 -4.38 -12.19 -12.88
CA ASN A 32 -5.13 -11.23 -12.09
C ASN A 32 -4.23 -10.39 -11.18
N PHE A 33 -3.03 -10.01 -11.66
CA PHE A 33 -2.17 -9.10 -10.92
C PHE A 33 -2.88 -7.76 -10.72
N HIS A 34 -2.94 -7.35 -9.46
CA HIS A 34 -3.74 -6.24 -9.03
C HIS A 34 -3.08 -4.87 -9.32
N PHE A 35 -1.76 -4.82 -9.50
CA PHE A 35 -1.02 -3.61 -9.87
C PHE A 35 -0.15 -3.87 -11.12
N PRO A 36 -0.10 -2.95 -12.12
CA PRO A 36 0.72 -3.16 -13.32
C PRO A 36 2.21 -3.25 -13.01
N SER A 37 2.91 -4.27 -13.53
CA SER A 37 4.36 -4.41 -13.32
C SER A 37 5.16 -3.21 -13.86
N GLU A 38 4.74 -2.64 -14.98
CA GLU A 38 5.31 -1.42 -15.59
C GLU A 38 5.20 -0.20 -14.66
N GLY A 39 4.25 -0.22 -13.73
CA GLY A 39 4.08 0.81 -12.71
C GLY A 39 5.20 0.87 -11.68
N MET A 40 5.95 -0.22 -11.46
CA MET A 40 7.02 -0.27 -10.44
C MET A 40 8.17 0.70 -10.72
N ASP A 41 8.58 0.87 -11.98
CA ASP A 41 9.62 1.81 -12.37
C ASP A 41 9.20 3.25 -12.11
N MET A 42 7.95 3.57 -12.45
CA MET A 42 7.37 4.90 -12.23
C MET A 42 7.19 5.18 -10.75
N LEU A 43 6.69 4.20 -9.99
CA LEU A 43 6.56 4.28 -8.54
C LEU A 43 7.91 4.57 -7.88
N TYR A 44 8.96 3.82 -8.24
CA TYR A 44 10.32 4.03 -7.72
C TYR A 44 10.84 5.45 -7.97
N LEU A 45 10.58 6.01 -9.16
CA LEU A 45 10.97 7.37 -9.50
C LEU A 45 10.15 8.43 -8.74
N ALA A 46 8.85 8.18 -8.55
CA ALA A 46 7.94 9.11 -7.89
C ALA A 46 8.14 9.17 -6.37
N GLU A 47 8.38 8.03 -5.71
CA GLU A 47 8.41 7.90 -4.25
C GLU A 47 9.41 8.83 -3.53
N ASN A 48 10.49 9.22 -4.22
CA ASN A 48 11.49 10.10 -3.65
C ASN A 48 11.30 11.59 -4.02
N LYS A 49 10.41 11.89 -4.95
CA LYS A 49 10.24 13.24 -5.51
C LYS A 49 8.85 13.80 -5.27
N HIS A 50 7.81 12.98 -5.38
CA HIS A 50 6.42 13.41 -5.29
C HIS A 50 6.03 13.69 -3.82
N PHE A 51 5.42 14.84 -3.57
CA PHE A 51 5.01 15.29 -2.23
C PHE A 51 4.13 14.26 -1.50
N TRP A 52 3.25 13.58 -2.24
CA TRP A 52 2.32 12.58 -1.72
C TRP A 52 3.07 11.42 -1.04
N HIS A 53 3.98 10.75 -1.75
CA HIS A 53 4.71 9.61 -1.21
C HIS A 53 5.60 10.02 -0.03
N ILE A 54 6.23 11.21 -0.11
CA ILE A 54 7.07 11.71 0.98
C ILE A 54 6.23 11.99 2.23
N ALA A 55 5.15 12.76 2.11
CA ALA A 55 4.30 13.11 3.24
C ALA A 55 3.58 11.89 3.84
N ARG A 56 3.15 10.93 2.97
CA ARG A 56 2.50 9.69 3.37
C ARG A 56 3.41 8.85 4.27
N ARG A 57 4.63 8.53 3.82
CA ARG A 57 5.55 7.71 4.62
C ARG A 57 5.98 8.39 5.91
N GLU A 58 6.12 9.74 5.92
CA GLU A 58 6.41 10.50 7.12
C GLU A 58 5.26 10.43 8.13
N PHE A 59 4.01 10.55 7.68
CA PHE A 59 2.81 10.40 8.53
C PHE A 59 2.70 8.98 9.09
N ILE A 60 2.81 7.96 8.24
CA ILE A 60 2.74 6.54 8.62
C ILE A 60 3.80 6.25 9.70
N TYR A 61 5.05 6.63 9.46
CA TYR A 61 6.13 6.46 10.42
C TYR A 61 5.82 7.14 11.75
N GLN A 62 5.38 8.39 11.73
CA GLN A 62 5.07 9.17 12.91
C GLN A 62 3.99 8.51 13.79
N GLU A 63 2.89 8.05 13.20
CA GLU A 63 1.79 7.44 13.95
C GLU A 63 2.16 6.05 14.46
N ILE A 64 2.79 5.22 13.63
CA ILE A 64 3.19 3.86 14.03
C ILE A 64 4.27 3.90 15.10
N SER A 65 5.28 4.76 14.96
CA SER A 65 6.34 4.88 15.97
C SER A 65 5.79 5.27 17.33
N ARG A 66 4.79 6.16 17.39
CA ARG A 66 4.13 6.53 18.64
C ARG A 66 3.43 5.35 19.31
N ILE A 67 2.79 4.48 18.52
CA ILE A 67 2.15 3.27 19.02
C ILE A 67 3.20 2.27 19.49
N LEU A 68 4.25 2.05 18.70
CA LEU A 68 5.31 1.11 19.05
C LEU A 68 6.08 1.53 20.31
N VAL A 69 6.34 2.82 20.51
CA VAL A 69 6.92 3.34 21.76
C VAL A 69 6.06 2.97 22.97
N SER A 70 4.74 3.02 22.85
CA SER A 70 3.82 2.64 23.92
C SER A 70 3.81 1.12 24.17
N LEU A 71 3.86 0.30 23.12
CA LEU A 71 3.78 -1.17 23.23
C LEU A 71 5.13 -1.81 23.60
N TYR A 72 6.24 -1.21 23.14
CA TYR A 72 7.62 -1.70 23.28
C TYR A 72 8.55 -0.59 23.80
N PRO A 73 8.38 -0.14 25.06
CA PRO A 73 9.10 1.04 25.57
C PRO A 73 10.62 0.83 25.74
N GLN A 74 11.10 -0.42 25.83
CA GLN A 74 12.51 -0.75 26.08
C GLN A 74 13.44 -0.29 24.94
N ASP A 75 12.96 -0.27 23.69
CA ASP A 75 13.75 0.13 22.50
C ASP A 75 12.95 0.92 21.49
N ASN A 76 11.78 1.42 21.89
CA ASN A 76 10.82 2.13 21.04
C ASN A 76 10.31 1.29 19.85
N GLY A 77 10.27 -0.03 20.02
CA GLY A 77 9.84 -0.99 19.01
C GLY A 77 10.84 -1.23 17.88
N LYS A 78 12.08 -0.75 17.99
CA LYS A 78 13.06 -0.82 16.88
C LYS A 78 13.55 -2.23 16.58
N SER A 79 13.49 -3.15 17.53
CA SER A 79 13.86 -4.56 17.35
C SER A 79 12.66 -5.46 17.02
N THR A 80 11.44 -4.93 16.95
CA THR A 80 10.27 -5.73 16.58
C THR A 80 10.47 -6.37 15.21
N LYS A 81 10.07 -7.64 15.08
CA LYS A 81 10.10 -8.32 13.80
C LYS A 81 8.90 -7.87 12.96
N VAL A 82 9.17 -7.13 11.90
CA VAL A 82 8.16 -6.53 11.03
C VAL A 82 8.16 -7.24 9.68
N LEU A 83 6.97 -7.45 9.10
CA LEU A 83 6.80 -7.77 7.69
C LEU A 83 5.99 -6.64 7.03
N ASP A 84 6.57 -5.99 6.03
CA ASP A 84 5.90 -5.00 5.17
C ASP A 84 5.40 -5.74 3.93
N VAL A 85 4.07 -5.95 3.80
CA VAL A 85 3.46 -6.74 2.74
C VAL A 85 2.87 -5.83 1.67
N GLY A 86 2.99 -6.25 0.38
CA GLY A 86 2.65 -5.40 -0.76
C GLY A 86 3.48 -4.12 -0.77
N ALA A 87 4.74 -4.22 -0.33
CA ALA A 87 5.57 -3.06 -0.05
C ALA A 87 6.10 -2.35 -1.30
N GLY A 88 5.75 -2.83 -2.49
CA GLY A 88 6.18 -2.28 -3.77
C GLY A 88 7.71 -2.20 -3.85
N THR A 89 8.24 -1.01 -4.01
CA THR A 89 9.70 -0.80 -4.10
C THR A 89 10.41 -0.74 -2.74
N GLY A 90 9.68 -0.81 -1.61
CA GLY A 90 10.23 -0.77 -0.25
C GLY A 90 10.52 0.64 0.28
N SER A 91 9.93 1.67 -0.28
CA SER A 91 10.18 3.07 0.11
C SER A 91 9.79 3.36 1.56
N VAL A 92 8.68 2.82 2.07
CA VAL A 92 8.25 2.97 3.47
C VAL A 92 9.18 2.20 4.38
N THR A 93 9.47 0.94 4.06
CA THR A 93 10.43 0.11 4.80
C THR A 93 11.79 0.81 4.91
N ARG A 94 12.32 1.36 3.81
CA ARG A 94 13.56 2.14 3.81
C ARG A 94 13.52 3.31 4.79
N HIS A 95 12.37 3.99 4.89
CA HIS A 95 12.22 5.10 5.82
C HIS A 95 12.31 4.61 7.27
N PHE A 96 11.64 3.53 7.64
CA PHE A 96 11.75 2.92 8.98
C PHE A 96 13.18 2.48 9.30
N LEU A 97 13.88 1.84 8.35
CA LEU A 97 15.29 1.46 8.52
C LEU A 97 16.18 2.69 8.79
N SER A 98 15.95 3.80 8.07
CA SER A 98 16.69 5.06 8.29
C SER A 98 16.47 5.68 9.67
N GLN A 99 15.39 5.30 10.35
CA GLN A 99 15.04 5.72 11.71
C GLN A 99 15.52 4.74 12.79
N GLY A 100 16.29 3.71 12.40
CA GLY A 100 16.93 2.78 13.31
C GLY A 100 16.15 1.48 13.59
N PHE A 101 15.07 1.21 12.87
CA PHE A 101 14.50 -0.14 12.81
C PHE A 101 15.50 -1.06 12.11
N ASN A 102 15.64 -2.31 12.55
CA ASN A 102 16.69 -3.19 12.06
C ASN A 102 16.21 -4.62 11.73
N ASN A 103 14.94 -4.91 11.92
CA ASN A 103 14.36 -6.25 11.75
C ASN A 103 13.07 -6.18 10.93
N ILE A 104 13.18 -5.66 9.69
CA ILE A 104 12.06 -5.53 8.76
C ILE A 104 12.32 -6.41 7.55
N ALA A 105 11.41 -7.36 7.34
CA ALA A 105 11.27 -8.12 6.11
C ALA A 105 10.25 -7.46 5.18
N LEU A 106 10.35 -7.74 3.89
CA LEU A 106 9.47 -7.20 2.86
C LEU A 106 8.87 -8.34 2.05
N GLY A 107 7.55 -8.32 1.89
CA GLY A 107 6.78 -9.23 1.04
C GLY A 107 6.13 -8.45 -0.11
N GLU A 108 6.32 -8.93 -1.34
CA GLU A 108 5.76 -8.31 -2.54
C GLU A 108 5.44 -9.39 -3.56
N ILE A 109 4.32 -9.26 -4.26
CA ILE A 109 3.93 -10.20 -5.30
C ILE A 109 4.73 -9.99 -6.59
N HIS A 110 5.16 -8.75 -6.87
CA HIS A 110 5.94 -8.39 -8.05
C HIS A 110 7.45 -8.49 -7.78
N PRO A 111 8.16 -9.44 -8.43
CA PRO A 111 9.61 -9.58 -8.25
C PRO A 111 10.41 -8.30 -8.53
N GLN A 112 9.94 -7.47 -9.46
CA GLN A 112 10.58 -6.19 -9.80
C GLN A 112 10.61 -5.21 -8.61
N GLY A 113 9.53 -5.14 -7.81
CA GLY A 113 9.50 -4.35 -6.57
C GLY A 113 10.59 -4.78 -5.60
N LEU A 114 10.78 -6.10 -5.44
CA LEU A 114 11.82 -6.67 -4.58
C LEU A 114 13.24 -6.33 -5.04
N GLU A 115 13.50 -6.27 -6.36
CA GLU A 115 14.80 -5.85 -6.88
C GLU A 115 15.09 -4.37 -6.53
N TYR A 116 14.08 -3.49 -6.56
CA TYR A 116 14.24 -2.13 -6.07
C TYR A 116 14.50 -2.08 -4.55
N ALA A 117 13.74 -2.82 -3.76
CA ALA A 117 13.92 -2.91 -2.31
C ALA A 117 15.33 -3.37 -1.92
N LYS A 118 15.90 -4.29 -2.69
CA LYS A 118 17.27 -4.77 -2.52
C LYS A 118 18.30 -3.66 -2.65
N THR A 119 18.09 -2.68 -3.54
CA THR A 119 18.99 -1.52 -3.69
C THR A 119 19.04 -0.65 -2.43
N TYR A 120 18.02 -0.72 -1.58
CA TYR A 120 17.97 -0.03 -0.29
C TYR A 120 18.66 -0.79 0.85
N GLY A 121 19.23 -1.98 0.56
CA GLY A 121 19.91 -2.82 1.54
C GLY A 121 18.96 -3.66 2.41
N ILE A 122 17.69 -3.81 2.01
CA ILE A 122 16.74 -4.72 2.65
C ILE A 122 17.17 -6.15 2.33
N LYS A 123 17.31 -6.99 3.35
CA LYS A 123 17.91 -8.34 3.20
C LYS A 123 16.87 -9.45 3.08
N ASP A 124 15.80 -9.33 3.86
CA ASP A 124 14.76 -10.36 3.94
C ASP A 124 13.62 -9.97 3.01
N LEU A 125 13.66 -10.53 1.80
CA LEU A 125 12.75 -10.24 0.70
C LEU A 125 12.01 -11.51 0.29
N TYR A 126 10.68 -11.45 0.25
CA TYR A 126 9.82 -12.58 -0.06
C TYR A 126 8.89 -12.24 -1.23
N CYS A 127 8.96 -13.04 -2.29
CA CYS A 127 7.94 -13.02 -3.34
C CYS A 127 6.74 -13.83 -2.83
N MET A 128 5.63 -13.16 -2.51
CA MET A 128 4.49 -13.80 -1.86
C MET A 128 3.16 -13.16 -2.20
N ASP A 129 2.10 -13.98 -2.19
CA ASP A 129 0.71 -13.56 -2.29
C ASP A 129 0.07 -13.51 -0.88
N LEU A 130 -0.68 -12.45 -0.59
CA LEU A 130 -1.44 -12.33 0.66
C LEU A 130 -2.63 -13.29 0.76
N LEU A 131 -3.07 -13.88 -0.36
CA LEU A 131 -4.11 -14.91 -0.36
C LEU A 131 -3.55 -16.31 -0.09
N ASP A 132 -2.22 -16.51 -0.21
CA ASP A 132 -1.51 -17.77 0.10
C ASP A 132 -0.20 -17.47 0.85
N VAL A 133 -0.31 -17.28 2.16
CA VAL A 133 0.82 -16.80 3.00
C VAL A 133 1.69 -17.94 3.51
N PRO A 134 3.04 -17.83 3.40
CA PRO A 134 3.97 -18.88 3.81
C PRO A 134 4.35 -18.84 5.30
N PHE A 135 3.84 -17.89 6.07
CA PHE A 135 4.24 -17.67 7.47
C PHE A 135 3.09 -17.91 8.42
N ALA A 136 3.42 -18.31 9.66
CA ALA A 136 2.47 -18.43 10.76
C ALA A 136 3.12 -18.06 12.10
N ASN A 137 2.48 -17.18 12.89
CA ASN A 137 2.91 -16.78 14.24
C ASN A 137 4.36 -16.26 14.31
N GLU A 138 4.80 -15.50 13.32
CA GLU A 138 6.22 -15.16 13.16
C GLU A 138 6.55 -13.68 13.44
N PHE A 139 5.65 -12.77 13.13
CA PHE A 139 5.91 -11.35 13.16
C PHE A 139 5.28 -10.64 14.36
N ASP A 140 5.98 -9.66 14.92
CA ASP A 140 5.43 -8.76 15.94
C ASP A 140 4.51 -7.72 15.30
N CYS A 141 4.86 -7.27 14.09
CA CYS A 141 4.13 -6.26 13.36
C CYS A 141 3.98 -6.67 11.90
N ILE A 142 2.81 -6.38 11.31
CA ILE A 142 2.60 -6.43 9.86
C ILE A 142 2.20 -5.04 9.41
N PHE A 143 2.82 -4.58 8.32
CA PHE A 143 2.47 -3.35 7.61
C PHE A 143 1.85 -3.72 6.27
N ALA A 144 0.78 -3.00 5.87
CA ALA A 144 0.11 -3.17 4.59
C ALA A 144 -0.39 -1.78 4.12
N PHE A 145 0.43 -1.06 3.35
CA PHE A 145 0.15 0.33 3.01
C PHE A 145 -0.26 0.49 1.54
N ASP A 146 -1.53 0.79 1.32
CA ASP A 146 -2.20 0.87 0.02
C ASP A 146 -2.08 -0.46 -0.74
N VAL A 147 -2.60 -1.52 -0.10
CA VAL A 147 -2.58 -2.90 -0.59
C VAL A 147 -4.00 -3.49 -0.64
N LEU A 148 -4.80 -3.28 0.41
CA LEU A 148 -6.07 -3.97 0.61
C LEU A 148 -7.10 -3.60 -0.48
N GLU A 149 -7.02 -2.38 -1.02
CA GLU A 149 -7.87 -1.89 -2.12
C GLU A 149 -7.66 -2.63 -3.43
N HIS A 150 -6.53 -3.32 -3.59
CA HIS A 150 -6.22 -4.12 -4.78
C HIS A 150 -6.72 -5.56 -4.69
N ILE A 151 -7.08 -6.06 -3.50
CA ILE A 151 -7.42 -7.46 -3.24
C ILE A 151 -8.93 -7.67 -3.30
N ASP A 152 -9.38 -8.64 -4.08
CA ASP A 152 -10.82 -8.93 -4.20
C ASP A 152 -11.40 -9.46 -2.87
N ASP A 153 -10.73 -10.42 -2.21
CA ASP A 153 -11.14 -10.97 -0.91
C ASP A 153 -10.31 -10.33 0.22
N ASP A 154 -10.68 -9.12 0.60
CA ASP A 154 -10.02 -8.34 1.65
C ASP A 154 -10.16 -8.99 3.04
N LEU A 155 -11.25 -9.72 3.30
CA LEU A 155 -11.43 -10.45 4.55
C LEU A 155 -10.45 -11.61 4.69
N VAL A 156 -10.22 -12.39 3.61
CA VAL A 156 -9.22 -13.46 3.60
C VAL A 156 -7.82 -12.89 3.79
N ALA A 157 -7.47 -11.81 3.07
CA ALA A 157 -6.18 -11.15 3.22
C ALA A 157 -5.92 -10.70 4.67
N LEU A 158 -6.92 -10.10 5.33
CA LEU A 158 -6.80 -9.68 6.73
C LEU A 158 -6.64 -10.86 7.70
N LYS A 159 -7.37 -11.96 7.48
CA LYS A 159 -7.20 -13.19 8.28
C LYS A 159 -5.83 -13.83 8.07
N ASN A 160 -5.32 -13.82 6.85
CA ASN A 160 -3.98 -14.30 6.54
C ASN A 160 -2.91 -13.42 7.21
N MET A 161 -3.05 -12.09 7.14
CA MET A 161 -2.17 -11.20 7.89
C MET A 161 -2.23 -11.46 9.40
N LYS A 162 -3.42 -11.71 9.96
CA LYS A 162 -3.55 -12.10 11.37
C LYS A 162 -2.81 -13.39 11.68
N SER A 163 -2.91 -14.42 10.84
CA SER A 163 -2.25 -15.71 11.04
C SER A 163 -0.73 -15.63 11.08
N MET A 164 -0.14 -14.65 10.37
CA MET A 164 1.30 -14.40 10.36
C MET A 164 1.80 -13.67 11.62
N LEU A 165 0.92 -12.96 12.34
CA LEU A 165 1.26 -12.28 13.59
C LEU A 165 1.48 -13.28 14.72
N LYS A 166 2.45 -13.01 15.60
CA LYS A 166 2.64 -13.74 16.84
C LYS A 166 1.37 -13.69 17.70
N ASN A 167 1.04 -14.80 18.33
CA ASN A 167 -0.14 -14.89 19.19
C ASN A 167 0.09 -14.20 20.54
N ASN A 168 0.13 -12.87 20.54
CA ASN A 168 0.22 -12.04 21.73
C ASN A 168 -0.53 -10.71 21.54
N THR A 169 -0.91 -10.06 22.64
CA THR A 169 -1.71 -8.84 22.65
C THR A 169 -0.94 -7.58 22.21
N LYS A 170 0.35 -7.68 21.94
CA LYS A 170 1.17 -6.55 21.43
C LYS A 170 1.41 -6.65 19.94
N SER A 171 1.11 -7.81 19.32
CA SER A 171 1.25 -7.96 17.87
C SER A 171 0.22 -7.09 17.15
N LEU A 172 0.68 -6.33 16.19
CA LEU A 172 -0.16 -5.34 15.51
C LEU A 172 -0.14 -5.47 13.99
N LEU A 173 -1.28 -5.11 13.40
CA LEU A 173 -1.42 -4.83 11.98
C LEU A 173 -1.60 -3.32 11.82
N ALA A 174 -0.79 -2.69 10.97
CA ALA A 174 -0.97 -1.31 10.53
C ALA A 174 -1.21 -1.29 9.03
N LEU A 175 -2.30 -0.67 8.60
CA LEU A 175 -2.62 -0.56 7.18
C LEU A 175 -3.10 0.85 6.82
N SER A 176 -2.79 1.26 5.59
CA SER A 176 -3.40 2.43 4.96
C SER A 176 -4.14 2.06 3.69
N VAL A 177 -5.18 2.82 3.39
CA VAL A 177 -5.99 2.67 2.17
C VAL A 177 -6.44 4.03 1.66
N PRO A 178 -6.72 4.19 0.36
CA PRO A 178 -7.41 5.36 -0.17
C PRO A 178 -8.82 5.46 0.44
N ALA A 179 -9.15 6.68 0.89
CA ALA A 179 -10.39 6.95 1.58
C ALA A 179 -11.50 7.41 0.62
N HIS A 180 -12.73 7.15 1.02
CA HIS A 180 -13.98 7.68 0.47
C HIS A 180 -14.26 7.40 -1.02
N LYS A 181 -15.37 6.72 -1.29
CA LYS A 181 -15.86 6.41 -2.64
C LYS A 181 -16.06 7.65 -3.52
N TRP A 182 -16.40 8.80 -2.91
CA TRP A 182 -16.60 10.06 -3.64
C TRP A 182 -15.30 10.71 -4.14
N LEU A 183 -14.12 10.19 -3.77
CA LEU A 183 -12.82 10.55 -4.34
C LEU A 183 -12.38 9.62 -5.50
N TRP A 184 -13.21 8.63 -5.84
CA TRP A 184 -12.90 7.71 -6.94
C TRP A 184 -12.74 8.45 -8.26
N ASN A 185 -11.71 8.11 -9.03
CA ASN A 185 -11.42 8.76 -10.30
C ASN A 185 -10.63 7.82 -11.25
N ALA A 186 -10.25 8.31 -12.43
CA ALA A 186 -9.53 7.54 -13.45
C ALA A 186 -8.19 6.96 -12.94
N HIS A 187 -7.53 7.60 -11.98
CA HIS A 187 -6.31 7.05 -11.38
C HIS A 187 -6.58 5.74 -10.62
N ASP A 188 -7.69 5.64 -9.88
CA ASP A 188 -8.05 4.38 -9.21
C ASP A 188 -8.19 3.23 -10.20
N VAL A 189 -8.76 3.52 -11.37
CA VAL A 189 -8.92 2.53 -12.45
C VAL A 189 -7.56 2.16 -13.04
N SER A 190 -6.68 3.14 -13.29
CA SER A 190 -5.36 2.91 -13.90
C SER A 190 -4.42 2.09 -13.04
N VAL A 191 -4.53 2.22 -11.71
CA VAL A 191 -3.75 1.41 -10.74
C VAL A 191 -4.51 0.16 -10.26
N HIS A 192 -5.63 -0.18 -10.90
CA HIS A 192 -6.43 -1.37 -10.64
C HIS A 192 -7.01 -1.46 -9.22
N HIS A 193 -7.35 -0.32 -8.59
CA HIS A 193 -8.10 -0.35 -7.35
C HIS A 193 -9.45 -1.04 -7.55
N LYS A 194 -9.86 -1.82 -6.58
CA LYS A 194 -11.18 -2.47 -6.54
C LYS A 194 -12.17 -1.59 -5.76
N ARG A 195 -11.66 -0.84 -4.77
CA ARG A 195 -12.49 -0.05 -3.86
C ARG A 195 -11.72 1.04 -3.12
N ARG A 196 -12.47 1.94 -2.50
CA ARG A 196 -12.02 2.86 -1.48
C ARG A 196 -12.84 2.63 -0.21
N TYR A 197 -12.27 2.93 0.95
CA TYR A 197 -12.90 2.64 2.24
C TYR A 197 -13.32 3.90 2.97
N THR A 198 -14.42 3.80 3.72
CA THR A 198 -14.71 4.70 4.84
C THR A 198 -14.08 4.12 6.11
N LYS A 199 -13.89 4.97 7.13
CA LYS A 199 -13.38 4.52 8.43
C LYS A 199 -14.24 3.40 9.02
N LYS A 200 -15.56 3.53 8.94
CA LYS A 200 -16.47 2.51 9.48
C LYS A 200 -16.30 1.18 8.77
N GLU A 201 -16.30 1.17 7.43
CA GLU A 201 -16.14 -0.07 6.65
C GLU A 201 -14.84 -0.79 7.00
N LEU A 202 -13.71 -0.08 7.06
CA LEU A 202 -12.41 -0.70 7.34
C LEU A 202 -12.27 -1.15 8.80
N VAL A 203 -12.77 -0.38 9.75
CA VAL A 203 -12.79 -0.76 11.18
C VAL A 203 -13.64 -2.01 11.39
N ASP A 204 -14.85 -2.05 10.84
CA ASP A 204 -15.74 -3.21 10.95
C ASP A 204 -15.09 -4.46 10.35
N LEU A 205 -14.44 -4.33 9.19
CA LEU A 205 -13.76 -5.43 8.50
C LEU A 205 -12.57 -5.96 9.31
N MET A 206 -11.74 -5.08 9.87
CA MET A 206 -10.64 -5.48 10.74
C MET A 206 -11.12 -6.16 12.02
N GLN A 207 -12.21 -5.66 12.63
CA GLN A 207 -12.80 -6.29 13.82
C GLN A 207 -13.35 -7.68 13.51
N GLN A 208 -14.02 -7.87 12.36
CA GLN A 208 -14.47 -9.18 11.88
C GLN A 208 -13.29 -10.14 11.64
N SER A 209 -12.12 -9.61 11.31
CA SER A 209 -10.89 -10.39 11.11
C SER A 209 -10.16 -10.68 12.43
N GLY A 210 -10.69 -10.20 13.57
CA GLY A 210 -10.16 -10.47 14.91
C GLY A 210 -9.06 -9.49 15.34
N PHE A 211 -9.23 -8.20 15.02
CA PHE A 211 -8.38 -7.12 15.52
C PHE A 211 -9.13 -6.18 16.45
N ASP A 212 -8.50 -5.78 17.54
CA ASP A 212 -8.94 -4.68 18.40
C ASP A 212 -8.30 -3.38 17.92
N ILE A 213 -9.12 -2.42 17.52
CA ILE A 213 -8.65 -1.19 16.88
C ILE A 213 -8.11 -0.22 17.93
N ILE A 214 -6.85 0.19 17.76
CA ILE A 214 -6.16 1.14 18.64
C ILE A 214 -5.98 2.52 18.01
N CYS A 215 -6.02 2.61 16.68
CA CYS A 215 -5.92 3.86 15.95
C CYS A 215 -6.70 3.77 14.63
N ALA A 216 -7.47 4.81 14.30
CA ALA A 216 -8.11 4.95 12.99
C ALA A 216 -8.17 6.44 12.65
N LYS A 217 -7.29 6.90 11.74
CA LYS A 217 -7.10 8.31 11.40
C LYS A 217 -7.14 8.56 9.91
N TYR A 218 -7.92 9.55 9.51
CA TYR A 218 -7.75 10.13 8.18
C TYR A 218 -6.51 11.04 8.13
N PHE A 219 -5.86 11.08 6.99
CA PHE A 219 -4.77 12.01 6.69
C PHE A 219 -4.92 12.55 5.26
N PHE A 220 -4.08 13.52 4.88
CA PHE A 220 -4.27 14.32 3.67
C PHE A 220 -5.58 15.14 3.71
N ILE A 221 -5.93 15.66 4.88
CA ILE A 221 -7.13 16.45 5.11
C ILE A 221 -7.03 17.77 4.35
N SER A 222 -5.90 18.44 4.48
CA SER A 222 -5.64 19.77 3.90
C SER A 222 -5.71 19.80 2.38
N ILE A 223 -5.35 18.69 1.73
CA ILE A 223 -5.38 18.56 0.27
C ILE A 223 -6.63 17.85 -0.26
N THR A 224 -7.52 17.37 0.63
CA THR A 224 -8.77 16.70 0.21
C THR A 224 -9.62 17.55 -0.74
N PRO A 225 -9.77 18.88 -0.58
CA PRO A 225 -10.48 19.69 -1.57
C PRO A 225 -9.88 19.62 -2.97
N LEU A 226 -8.55 19.58 -3.07
CA LEU A 226 -7.85 19.41 -4.36
C LEU A 226 -8.11 18.02 -4.95
N LEU A 227 -8.07 16.98 -4.11
CA LEU A 227 -8.38 15.60 -4.54
C LEU A 227 -9.83 15.48 -5.03
N TRP A 228 -10.75 16.18 -4.37
CA TRP A 228 -12.15 16.21 -4.80
C TRP A 228 -12.33 16.90 -6.14
N VAL A 229 -11.69 18.04 -6.37
CA VAL A 229 -11.70 18.70 -7.69
C VAL A 229 -11.11 17.76 -8.76
N ARG A 230 -9.99 17.08 -8.47
CA ARG A 230 -9.42 16.07 -9.37
C ARG A 230 -10.42 14.96 -9.68
N ALA A 231 -11.14 14.45 -8.65
CA ALA A 231 -12.14 13.40 -8.83
C ALA A 231 -13.31 13.86 -9.73
N LEU A 232 -13.71 15.12 -9.66
CA LEU A 232 -14.73 15.68 -10.54
C LEU A 232 -14.25 15.84 -11.98
N LEU A 233 -13.00 16.28 -12.17
CA LEU A 233 -12.42 16.52 -13.51
C LEU A 233 -12.06 15.21 -14.23
N HIS A 234 -11.66 14.17 -13.49
CA HIS A 234 -11.23 12.87 -14.01
C HIS A 234 -12.12 11.74 -13.49
N SER A 235 -13.45 11.97 -13.49
CA SER A 235 -14.40 10.99 -12.96
C SER A 235 -14.34 9.67 -13.75
N ALA A 236 -14.48 8.55 -13.03
CA ALA A 236 -14.55 7.21 -13.60
C ALA A 236 -15.68 6.40 -12.96
N PRO A 237 -16.27 5.41 -13.65
CA PRO A 237 -17.27 4.54 -13.05
C PRO A 237 -16.71 3.81 -11.83
N TYR A 238 -17.46 3.83 -10.72
CA TYR A 238 -17.12 3.02 -9.55
C TYR A 238 -17.45 1.56 -9.83
N PRO A 239 -16.58 0.58 -9.49
CA PRO A 239 -16.88 -0.84 -9.70
C PRO A 239 -18.14 -1.25 -8.94
N THR A 240 -19.10 -1.87 -9.62
CA THR A 240 -20.27 -2.50 -9.00
C THR A 240 -20.03 -3.99 -8.86
N GLN A 241 -20.61 -4.63 -7.83
CA GLN A 241 -20.46 -6.09 -7.65
C GLN A 241 -20.86 -6.90 -8.89
N ASP A 242 -21.85 -6.43 -9.65
CA ASP A 242 -22.30 -7.08 -10.87
C ASP A 242 -21.29 -7.01 -12.03
N SER A 243 -20.38 -6.01 -12.03
CA SER A 243 -19.38 -5.86 -13.08
C SER A 243 -18.29 -6.95 -13.02
N HIS A 244 -18.05 -7.56 -11.87
CA HIS A 244 -17.09 -8.66 -11.71
C HIS A 244 -17.65 -9.97 -12.27
N ILE A 245 -18.94 -10.23 -12.10
CA ILE A 245 -19.62 -11.42 -12.64
C ILE A 245 -19.71 -11.33 -14.16
N ALA A 246 -20.01 -10.15 -14.71
CA ALA A 246 -20.10 -9.93 -16.15
C ALA A 246 -18.74 -10.11 -16.85
N LYS A 247 -17.63 -9.61 -16.26
CA LYS A 247 -16.28 -9.80 -16.82
C LYS A 247 -15.82 -11.26 -16.77
N ALA A 248 -16.14 -12.01 -15.71
CA ALA A 248 -15.84 -13.43 -15.62
C ALA A 248 -16.58 -14.26 -16.69
N HIS A 249 -17.83 -13.92 -17.00
CA HIS A 249 -18.60 -14.59 -18.05
C HIS A 249 -18.14 -14.24 -19.48
N ILE A 250 -17.67 -13.00 -19.70
CA ILE A 250 -17.15 -12.57 -21.02
C ILE A 250 -15.79 -13.18 -21.31
N ALA A 251 -14.91 -13.29 -20.30
CA ALA A 251 -13.60 -13.93 -20.44
C ALA A 251 -13.70 -15.43 -20.80
N THR A 252 -14.81 -16.10 -20.46
CA THR A 252 -15.03 -17.52 -20.76
C THR A 252 -15.60 -17.73 -22.18
N GLN A 253 -16.09 -16.69 -22.85
CA GLN A 253 -16.76 -16.82 -24.16
C GLN A 253 -15.99 -16.24 -25.36
N ASN A 254 -14.99 -15.38 -25.16
CA ASN A 254 -14.30 -14.71 -26.26
C ASN A 254 -12.85 -15.17 -26.43
N ASN A 255 -12.69 -16.36 -27.04
CA ASN A 255 -11.47 -16.77 -27.76
C ASN A 255 -11.55 -16.38 -29.25
N THR A 256 -12.03 -15.18 -29.58
CA THR A 256 -11.97 -14.64 -30.95
C THR A 256 -11.55 -13.16 -30.88
N LEU A 257 -10.47 -12.88 -31.58
CA LEU A 257 -9.85 -11.56 -31.76
C LEU A 257 -10.90 -10.48 -32.11
N ASP A 258 -10.86 -9.35 -31.44
CA ASP A 258 -11.37 -8.09 -31.94
C ASP A 258 -10.41 -6.94 -31.68
N SER A 259 -9.97 -6.32 -32.78
CA SER A 259 -8.93 -5.29 -32.89
C SER A 259 -9.38 -3.88 -32.43
N HIS A 260 -10.49 -3.76 -31.73
CA HIS A 260 -11.02 -2.48 -31.24
C HIS A 260 -10.69 -2.14 -29.78
N THR A 261 -10.04 -3.05 -29.05
CA THR A 261 -9.65 -2.82 -27.64
C THR A 261 -8.30 -2.12 -27.50
N GLU A 262 -7.48 -2.05 -28.53
CA GLU A 262 -6.15 -1.40 -28.47
C GLU A 262 -6.21 0.14 -28.35
N SER A 263 -7.20 0.80 -28.96
CA SER A 263 -7.30 2.27 -28.93
C SER A 263 -7.70 2.86 -27.57
N VAL A 264 -8.42 2.08 -26.73
CA VAL A 264 -8.78 2.50 -25.35
C VAL A 264 -7.63 2.26 -24.39
N ALA A 265 -6.80 1.22 -24.61
CA ALA A 265 -5.63 0.92 -23.80
C ALA A 265 -4.48 1.94 -24.02
N GLU A 266 -4.35 2.51 -25.23
CA GLU A 266 -3.31 3.53 -25.50
C GLU A 266 -3.62 4.88 -24.86
N SER A 267 -4.89 5.29 -24.78
CA SER A 267 -5.28 6.55 -24.12
C SER A 267 -5.11 6.50 -22.59
N HIS A 268 -5.08 5.31 -21.97
CA HIS A 268 -4.87 5.14 -20.54
C HIS A 268 -3.38 5.02 -20.13
N LYS A 269 -2.47 4.79 -21.08
CA LYS A 269 -1.02 4.74 -20.80
C LYS A 269 -0.44 6.09 -20.34
N GLU A 270 -1.05 7.21 -20.66
CA GLU A 270 -0.56 8.53 -20.25
C GLU A 270 -0.91 8.92 -18.81
N GLU A 271 -1.92 8.31 -18.18
CA GLU A 271 -2.38 8.67 -16.82
C GLU A 271 -1.72 7.87 -15.67
N LEU A 272 -0.95 6.83 -15.97
CA LEU A 272 -0.17 6.05 -14.97
C LEU A 272 0.95 6.86 -14.31
N HIS A 273 1.17 8.10 -14.76
CA HIS A 273 2.31 8.90 -14.31
C HIS A 273 1.97 9.68 -13.04
N ASP A 274 2.41 9.17 -11.90
CA ASP A 274 2.60 9.95 -10.67
C ASP A 274 3.76 10.95 -10.87
N THR A 275 3.66 11.75 -11.96
CA THR A 275 4.65 12.79 -12.20
C THR A 275 4.50 13.88 -11.13
N PRO A 276 5.59 14.22 -10.44
CA PRO A 276 5.52 15.28 -9.45
C PRO A 276 5.03 16.59 -10.10
N PRO A 277 4.17 17.34 -9.41
CA PRO A 277 3.82 18.70 -9.86
C PRO A 277 5.08 19.56 -10.06
N PRO A 278 4.98 20.72 -10.77
CA PRO A 278 6.10 21.65 -10.88
C PRO A 278 6.76 21.89 -9.52
N ALA A 279 8.09 21.97 -9.49
CA ALA A 279 8.90 21.88 -8.26
C ALA A 279 8.44 22.82 -7.14
N LEU A 280 7.99 24.03 -7.46
CA LEU A 280 7.49 25.01 -6.48
C LEU A 280 6.16 24.53 -5.86
N ILE A 281 5.24 24.04 -6.67
CA ILE A 281 3.94 23.52 -6.24
C ILE A 281 4.16 22.25 -5.40
N ASN A 282 5.00 21.33 -5.86
CA ASN A 282 5.35 20.11 -5.14
C ASN A 282 5.91 20.42 -3.74
N LYS A 283 6.81 21.39 -3.65
CA LYS A 283 7.40 21.84 -2.37
C LYS A 283 6.35 22.48 -1.45
N ALA A 284 5.45 23.29 -1.99
CA ALA A 284 4.37 23.92 -1.24
C ALA A 284 3.40 22.88 -0.68
N LEU A 285 2.95 21.93 -1.51
CA LEU A 285 2.05 20.85 -1.09
C LEU A 285 2.71 19.96 -0.03
N LEU A 286 4.00 19.63 -0.19
CA LEU A 286 4.76 18.90 0.84
C LEU A 286 4.80 19.67 2.16
N GLY A 287 5.02 20.99 2.11
CA GLY A 287 5.01 21.85 3.30
C GLY A 287 3.67 21.85 4.02
N ILE A 288 2.56 21.92 3.26
CA ILE A 288 1.19 21.86 3.79
C ILE A 288 0.93 20.50 4.46
N CYS A 289 1.25 19.39 3.79
CA CYS A 289 1.07 18.05 4.36
C CYS A 289 1.92 17.82 5.60
N ARG A 290 3.16 18.30 5.63
CA ARG A 290 4.02 18.22 6.82
C ARG A 290 3.49 19.04 7.99
N LEU A 291 2.92 20.22 7.73
CA LEU A 291 2.26 21.01 8.76
C LEU A 291 1.03 20.26 9.31
N GLU A 292 0.23 19.68 8.44
CA GLU A 292 -0.89 18.82 8.85
C GLU A 292 -0.42 17.64 9.72
N ASN A 293 0.61 16.91 9.28
CA ASN A 293 1.18 15.79 10.04
C ASN A 293 1.64 16.24 11.42
N LYS A 294 2.32 17.39 11.51
CA LYS A 294 2.76 17.96 12.77
C LYS A 294 1.59 18.31 13.67
N ILE A 295 0.53 18.93 13.15
CA ILE A 295 -0.68 19.26 13.92
C ILE A 295 -1.33 17.97 14.42
N GLN A 296 -1.53 16.98 13.56
CA GLN A 296 -2.15 15.70 13.92
C GLN A 296 -1.34 14.94 14.99
N HIS A 297 -0.02 15.10 15.01
CA HIS A 297 0.83 14.48 16.02
C HIS A 297 0.52 14.97 17.45
N TYR A 298 0.25 16.26 17.60
CA TYR A 298 -0.06 16.86 18.91
C TYR A 298 -1.54 16.72 19.31
N LEU A 299 -2.41 16.32 18.40
CA LEU A 299 -3.81 16.10 18.73
C LEU A 299 -3.99 14.76 19.48
N PRO A 300 -4.93 14.70 20.44
CA PRO A 300 -5.32 13.45 21.09
C PRO A 300 -5.72 12.39 20.03
N GLN A 301 -5.42 11.11 20.30
CA GLN A 301 -5.70 10.03 19.34
C GLN A 301 -7.19 9.87 19.03
N ASN A 302 -8.07 10.27 19.92
CA ASN A 302 -9.52 10.26 19.75
C ASN A 302 -10.06 11.47 18.98
N LEU A 303 -9.27 12.53 18.81
CA LEU A 303 -9.66 13.70 18.03
C LEU A 303 -9.27 13.48 16.56
N ASN A 304 -10.20 12.95 15.81
CA ASN A 304 -9.99 12.59 14.41
C ASN A 304 -10.78 13.53 13.49
N ALA A 305 -10.17 13.92 12.37
CA ALA A 305 -10.89 14.57 11.29
C ALA A 305 -11.98 13.65 10.73
N PRO A 306 -13.11 14.22 10.25
CA PRO A 306 -14.22 13.44 9.69
C PRO A 306 -13.92 12.90 8.28
N PHE A 307 -12.88 13.39 7.60
CA PHE A 307 -12.49 13.03 6.24
C PHE A 307 -11.00 13.23 6.01
N GLY A 308 -10.50 12.69 4.91
CA GLY A 308 -9.14 12.84 4.39
C GLY A 308 -8.98 12.08 3.08
N GLY A 309 -7.86 12.26 2.38
CA GLY A 309 -7.58 11.54 1.13
C GLY A 309 -7.24 10.06 1.35
N SER A 310 -6.66 9.75 2.51
CA SER A 310 -6.29 8.39 2.91
C SER A 310 -6.67 8.11 4.36
N LEU A 311 -6.73 6.84 4.72
CA LEU A 311 -7.08 6.35 6.04
C LEU A 311 -5.99 5.40 6.55
N LEU A 312 -5.46 5.65 7.74
CA LEU A 312 -4.58 4.73 8.48
C LEU A 312 -5.39 4.05 9.58
N VAL A 313 -5.33 2.74 9.67
CA VAL A 313 -5.91 1.96 10.76
C VAL A 313 -4.86 1.03 11.35
N VAL A 314 -4.78 1.01 12.67
CA VAL A 314 -3.90 0.12 13.41
C VAL A 314 -4.72 -0.67 14.43
N GLY A 315 -4.56 -1.98 14.42
CA GLY A 315 -5.21 -2.88 15.37
C GLY A 315 -4.23 -3.88 15.96
N THR A 316 -4.48 -4.29 17.20
CA THR A 316 -3.76 -5.39 17.83
C THR A 316 -4.52 -6.70 17.63
N SER A 317 -3.79 -7.81 17.51
CA SER A 317 -4.42 -9.12 17.43
C SER A 317 -5.16 -9.42 18.75
N ASN A 318 -6.47 -9.63 18.68
CA ASN A 318 -7.21 -10.17 19.81
C ASN A 318 -6.95 -11.68 19.96
N LYS A 319 -7.17 -12.20 21.16
CA LYS A 319 -6.98 -13.64 21.48
C LYS A 319 -8.04 -14.51 20.80
#